data_3596c1adb0a8f1890b212cef246a5e40
#
_entry.id   3596c1adb0a8f1890b212cef246a5e40
#
_cell.length_a   1.000
_cell.length_b   1.000
_cell.length_c   1.000
_cell.angle_alpha   90.00
_cell.angle_beta   90.00
_cell.angle_gamma   90.00
#
_symmetry.space_group_name_H-M   'P 1'
#
loop_
_entity.id
_entity.type
_entity.pdbx_description
1 polymer ?
#
loop_
_entity_poly.entity_id
_entity_poly.type
_entity_poly.pdbx_seq_one_letter_code
_entity_poly.pdbx_strand_id
1 'polypeptide(L)'
;KKKNKNYLLTNKMSLFNSVKIINSGKAILLYRKHGAPLRYHSTWLRDNSLDSKTRDKNNGQRLISISDVPVNTCIKSASIDRKGKNITLKFLPDKKKVKFSSKWLESHAYDNRQKNSKVWINPDLKIWSNTTIKSIPIINYKTAKSNKKLLLKWLKSLHCYGFAKMTGCEKKSGTVIKIAKLFGYVRETNYGKWFEVRSEVNAINLAYTNLGLQAHTD
;
A
#
# COMPACT_ATOMS: atom_id res chain seq x y z
N LYS A 1 16.06 44.66 34.96
CA LYS A 1 14.89 43.75 34.83
C LYS A 1 15.36 42.50 34.11
N LYS A 2 15.71 41.44 34.86
CA LYS A 2 16.05 40.11 34.31
C LYS A 2 14.74 39.40 33.94
N LYS A 3 14.53 39.08 32.66
CA LYS A 3 13.45 38.21 32.20
C LYS A 3 13.86 36.75 32.41
N ASN A 4 13.25 36.08 33.38
CA ASN A 4 13.33 34.65 33.56
C ASN A 4 12.66 33.98 32.34
N LYS A 5 13.48 33.36 31.49
CA LYS A 5 12.98 32.41 30.49
C LYS A 5 12.83 31.06 31.19
N ASN A 6 11.65 30.76 31.69
CA ASN A 6 11.25 29.40 32.05
C ASN A 6 11.21 28.54 30.78
N TYR A 7 12.27 27.81 30.50
CA TYR A 7 12.24 26.68 29.56
C TYR A 7 11.45 25.56 30.22
N LEU A 8 10.18 25.47 29.90
CA LEU A 8 9.40 24.26 30.11
C LEU A 8 10.07 23.13 29.31
N LEU A 9 10.92 22.37 29.98
CA LEU A 9 11.33 21.04 29.52
C LEU A 9 10.09 20.16 29.47
N THR A 10 9.41 20.13 28.33
CA THR A 10 8.40 19.12 28.05
C THR A 10 9.13 17.78 28.01
N ASN A 11 9.12 17.07 29.14
CA ASN A 11 9.47 15.65 29.20
C ASN A 11 8.57 14.96 28.16
N LYS A 12 9.11 14.65 26.98
CA LYS A 12 8.41 13.87 25.94
C LYS A 12 8.17 12.49 26.52
N MET A 13 6.98 12.32 27.14
CA MET A 13 6.57 11.08 27.77
C MET A 13 6.58 9.96 26.73
N SER A 14 7.01 8.78 27.17
CA SER A 14 6.95 7.55 26.38
C SER A 14 5.52 7.32 25.91
N LEU A 15 5.32 7.00 24.62
CA LEU A 15 4.01 6.67 24.05
C LEU A 15 3.49 5.32 24.58
N PHE A 16 4.41 4.38 24.80
CA PHE A 16 4.09 3.04 25.31
C PHE A 16 4.88 2.74 26.58
N ASN A 17 4.21 2.16 27.54
CA ASN A 17 4.79 1.82 28.86
C ASN A 17 5.34 0.39 28.87
N SER A 18 4.66 -0.52 28.18
CA SER A 18 5.03 -1.94 28.14
C SER A 18 4.57 -2.61 26.84
N VAL A 19 5.17 -3.74 26.57
CA VAL A 19 4.82 -4.64 25.46
C VAL A 19 4.59 -6.04 25.99
N LYS A 20 3.51 -6.68 25.58
CA LYS A 20 3.19 -8.08 25.91
C LYS A 20 3.03 -8.88 24.63
N ILE A 21 3.69 -10.03 24.55
CA ILE A 21 3.48 -11.00 23.47
C ILE A 21 2.24 -11.82 23.82
N ILE A 22 1.35 -12.00 22.85
CA ILE A 22 0.09 -12.73 22.98
C ILE A 22 -0.07 -13.77 21.87
N ASN A 23 -1.03 -14.68 22.03
CA ASN A 23 -1.40 -15.69 21.04
C ASN A 23 -0.17 -16.47 20.52
N SER A 24 0.64 -17.00 21.42
CA SER A 24 1.85 -17.79 21.09
C SER A 24 2.79 -17.06 20.11
N GLY A 25 2.93 -15.72 20.27
CA GLY A 25 3.78 -14.89 19.42
C GLY A 25 3.13 -14.41 18.14
N LYS A 26 1.87 -14.72 17.88
CA LYS A 26 1.15 -14.25 16.68
C LYS A 26 0.79 -12.77 16.72
N ALA A 27 0.83 -12.15 17.92
CA ALA A 27 0.62 -10.71 18.08
C ALA A 27 1.34 -10.15 19.30
N ILE A 28 1.43 -8.81 19.37
CA ILE A 28 1.81 -8.06 20.56
C ILE A 28 0.71 -7.09 20.94
N LEU A 29 0.65 -6.76 22.24
CA LEU A 29 -0.09 -5.62 22.78
C LEU A 29 0.91 -4.57 23.27
N LEU A 30 0.74 -3.34 22.83
CA LEU A 30 1.46 -2.17 23.29
C LEU A 30 0.55 -1.36 24.23
N TYR A 31 0.92 -1.32 25.51
CA TYR A 31 0.15 -0.59 26.52
C TYR A 31 0.54 0.88 26.53
N ARG A 32 -0.46 1.74 26.40
CA ARG A 32 -0.33 3.22 26.47
C ARG A 32 -0.54 3.67 27.91
N LYS A 33 -0.07 4.88 28.21
CA LYS A 33 -0.34 5.51 29.51
C LYS A 33 -1.85 5.80 29.68
N HIS A 34 -2.50 6.18 28.59
CA HIS A 34 -3.93 6.45 28.55
C HIS A 34 -4.56 5.75 27.33
N GLY A 35 -5.75 5.20 27.50
CA GLY A 35 -6.51 4.52 26.46
C GLY A 35 -6.20 3.01 26.34
N ALA A 36 -6.97 2.35 25.49
CA ALA A 36 -6.85 0.92 25.25
C ALA A 36 -5.50 0.55 24.64
N PRO A 37 -4.94 -0.65 24.95
CA PRO A 37 -3.73 -1.13 24.32
C PRO A 37 -3.92 -1.29 22.81
N LEU A 38 -2.83 -1.14 22.06
CA LEU A 38 -2.80 -1.33 20.61
C LEU A 38 -2.25 -2.72 20.28
N ARG A 39 -2.98 -3.46 19.46
CA ARG A 39 -2.58 -4.78 19.00
C ARG A 39 -1.94 -4.71 17.62
N TYR A 40 -0.88 -5.51 17.43
CA TYR A 40 -0.22 -5.67 16.13
C TYR A 40 0.10 -7.15 15.90
N HIS A 41 -0.31 -7.68 14.74
CA HIS A 41 -0.06 -9.05 14.36
C HIS A 41 1.39 -9.25 13.87
N SER A 42 1.96 -10.40 14.15
CA SER A 42 3.35 -10.74 13.79
C SER A 42 3.59 -10.65 12.29
N THR A 43 2.69 -11.17 11.46
CA THR A 43 2.79 -11.12 10.01
C THR A 43 2.79 -9.69 9.49
N TRP A 44 1.86 -8.83 10.00
CA TRP A 44 1.81 -7.43 9.62
C TRP A 44 3.10 -6.68 10.01
N LEU A 45 3.61 -6.90 11.22
CA LEU A 45 4.86 -6.30 11.67
C LEU A 45 6.05 -6.78 10.83
N ARG A 46 6.10 -8.07 10.50
CA ARG A 46 7.17 -8.64 9.69
C ARG A 46 7.16 -8.10 8.25
N ASP A 47 6.00 -7.99 7.65
CA ASP A 47 5.78 -7.44 6.31
C ASP A 47 6.11 -5.94 6.24
N ASN A 48 5.86 -5.19 7.30
CA ASN A 48 6.15 -3.76 7.40
C ASN A 48 7.51 -3.42 8.02
N SER A 49 8.41 -4.40 8.16
CA SER A 49 9.75 -4.13 8.70
C SER A 49 10.59 -3.28 7.75
N LEU A 50 11.43 -2.41 8.35
CA LEU A 50 12.25 -1.42 7.63
C LEU A 50 13.69 -1.88 7.42
N ASP A 51 13.97 -3.17 7.60
CA ASP A 51 15.30 -3.73 7.33
C ASP A 51 15.61 -3.74 5.82
N SER A 52 16.88 -3.68 5.45
CA SER A 52 17.35 -3.57 4.05
C SER A 52 17.04 -4.76 3.17
N LYS A 53 16.64 -5.90 3.73
CA LYS A 53 16.18 -7.08 2.96
C LYS A 53 14.68 -7.06 2.71
N THR A 54 13.95 -6.20 3.39
CA THR A 54 12.49 -6.04 3.26
C THR A 54 12.14 -4.78 2.48
N ARG A 55 12.92 -3.70 2.65
CA ARG A 55 12.70 -2.42 1.96
C ARG A 55 14.00 -1.84 1.45
N ASP A 56 13.97 -1.31 0.26
CA ASP A 56 15.07 -0.53 -0.30
C ASP A 56 15.30 0.75 0.52
N LYS A 57 16.56 1.03 0.84
CA LYS A 57 16.92 2.17 1.69
C LYS A 57 16.79 3.52 0.98
N ASN A 58 16.94 3.55 -0.34
CA ASN A 58 17.00 4.78 -1.11
C ASN A 58 15.60 5.28 -1.48
N ASN A 59 14.74 4.37 -1.93
CA ASN A 59 13.40 4.72 -2.42
C ASN A 59 12.27 4.26 -1.50
N GLY A 60 12.55 3.45 -0.46
CA GLY A 60 11.57 2.93 0.48
C GLY A 60 10.65 1.83 -0.10
N GLN A 61 10.87 1.40 -1.33
CA GLN A 61 10.06 0.39 -1.99
C GLN A 61 10.25 -0.98 -1.33
N ARG A 62 9.20 -1.79 -1.37
CA ARG A 62 9.20 -3.14 -0.82
C ARG A 62 9.99 -4.07 -1.74
N LEU A 63 10.93 -4.84 -1.17
CA LEU A 63 11.75 -5.83 -1.88
C LEU A 63 11.17 -7.25 -1.79
N ILE A 64 10.17 -7.46 -0.95
CA ILE A 64 9.50 -8.75 -0.76
C ILE A 64 8.00 -8.60 -0.98
N SER A 65 7.34 -9.70 -1.31
CA SER A 65 5.87 -9.80 -1.30
C SER A 65 5.39 -10.40 0.02
N ILE A 66 4.07 -10.33 0.28
CA ILE A 66 3.49 -10.94 1.49
C ILE A 66 3.69 -12.46 1.50
N SER A 67 3.77 -13.12 0.35
CA SER A 67 4.03 -14.56 0.23
C SER A 67 5.44 -14.97 0.66
N ASP A 68 6.40 -14.03 0.70
CA ASP A 68 7.75 -14.27 1.16
C ASP A 68 7.88 -14.22 2.69
N VAL A 69 6.83 -13.77 3.38
CA VAL A 69 6.74 -13.80 4.84
C VAL A 69 6.29 -15.21 5.27
N PRO A 70 7.09 -15.94 6.07
CA PRO A 70 6.73 -17.29 6.48
C PRO A 70 5.34 -17.34 7.15
N VAL A 71 4.50 -18.29 6.77
CA VAL A 71 3.13 -18.45 7.30
C VAL A 71 3.12 -18.64 8.81
N ASN A 72 4.15 -19.32 9.36
CA ASN A 72 4.34 -19.57 10.79
C ASN A 72 5.08 -18.43 11.50
N THR A 73 5.20 -17.24 10.90
CA THR A 73 5.83 -16.08 11.53
C THR A 73 5.23 -15.81 12.91
N CYS A 74 6.10 -15.73 13.91
CA CYS A 74 5.74 -15.37 15.28
C CYS A 74 6.84 -14.51 15.92
N ILE A 75 6.51 -13.82 17.01
CA ILE A 75 7.42 -12.96 17.76
C ILE A 75 7.95 -13.76 18.94
N LYS A 76 9.27 -13.99 18.98
CA LYS A 76 9.97 -14.66 20.09
C LYS A 76 10.21 -13.74 21.27
N SER A 77 10.58 -12.48 21.01
CA SER A 77 10.84 -11.49 22.05
C SER A 77 10.47 -10.09 21.59
N ALA A 78 10.05 -9.26 22.54
CA ALA A 78 9.68 -7.88 22.35
C ALA A 78 10.23 -7.04 23.50
N SER A 79 10.80 -5.87 23.21
CA SER A 79 11.28 -4.94 24.24
C SER A 79 11.07 -3.49 23.80
N ILE A 80 10.91 -2.61 24.78
CA ILE A 80 10.84 -1.16 24.58
C ILE A 80 12.14 -0.54 25.09
N ASP A 81 12.72 0.40 24.38
CA ASP A 81 13.92 1.09 24.84
C ASP A 81 13.63 1.98 26.05
N ARG A 82 14.68 2.34 26.83
CA ARG A 82 14.55 3.14 28.07
C ARG A 82 13.84 4.49 27.87
N LYS A 83 13.88 5.05 26.65
CA LYS A 83 13.24 6.32 26.29
C LYS A 83 11.83 6.12 25.73
N GLY A 84 11.35 4.88 25.57
CA GLY A 84 10.05 4.53 25.00
C GLY A 84 9.89 4.94 23.53
N LYS A 85 10.98 5.25 22.83
CA LYS A 85 10.95 5.73 21.45
C LYS A 85 10.88 4.61 20.43
N ASN A 86 11.37 3.42 20.80
CA ASN A 86 11.48 2.31 19.87
C ASN A 86 11.08 0.99 20.54
N ILE A 87 10.47 0.14 19.74
CA ILE A 87 10.15 -1.24 20.07
C ILE A 87 11.03 -2.15 19.22
N THR A 88 11.74 -3.06 19.86
CA THR A 88 12.57 -4.07 19.19
C THR A 88 11.89 -5.42 19.30
N LEU A 89 11.72 -6.08 18.14
CA LEU A 89 11.08 -7.39 18.01
C LEU A 89 12.06 -8.37 17.40
N LYS A 90 12.04 -9.62 17.90
CA LYS A 90 12.74 -10.76 17.28
C LYS A 90 11.70 -11.74 16.75
N PHE A 91 11.78 -12.02 15.46
CA PHE A 91 10.86 -12.93 14.76
C PHE A 91 11.40 -14.35 14.65
N LEU A 92 10.51 -15.31 14.49
CA LEU A 92 10.76 -16.67 14.06
C LEU A 92 9.86 -16.97 12.85
N PRO A 93 10.26 -17.88 11.96
CA PRO A 93 11.46 -18.74 12.00
C PRO A 93 12.73 -18.04 11.50
N ASP A 94 12.62 -16.90 10.80
CA ASP A 94 13.73 -16.23 10.08
C ASP A 94 14.76 -15.55 11.01
N LYS A 95 14.53 -15.58 12.32
CA LYS A 95 15.39 -15.03 13.38
C LYS A 95 15.67 -13.53 13.25
N LYS A 96 14.91 -12.82 12.42
CA LYS A 96 15.10 -11.37 12.19
C LYS A 96 14.83 -10.56 13.44
N LYS A 97 15.70 -9.57 13.68
CA LYS A 97 15.56 -8.56 14.72
C LYS A 97 15.24 -7.22 14.05
N VAL A 98 14.08 -6.66 14.36
CA VAL A 98 13.58 -5.43 13.73
C VAL A 98 13.24 -4.40 14.79
N LYS A 99 13.54 -3.15 14.50
CA LYS A 99 13.28 -2.00 15.36
C LYS A 99 12.19 -1.12 14.71
N PHE A 100 11.12 -0.86 15.46
CA PHE A 100 10.03 0.03 15.05
C PHE A 100 10.03 1.30 15.90
N SER A 101 9.78 2.43 15.30
CA SER A 101 9.49 3.67 16.02
C SER A 101 8.14 3.56 16.73
N SER A 102 8.07 3.94 18.01
CA SER A 102 6.81 4.01 18.77
C SER A 102 5.79 4.94 18.10
N LYS A 103 6.25 6.09 17.60
CA LYS A 103 5.42 7.07 16.90
C LYS A 103 4.86 6.49 15.59
N TRP A 104 5.68 5.73 14.86
CA TRP A 104 5.24 5.09 13.62
C TRP A 104 4.16 4.03 13.92
N LEU A 105 4.38 3.18 14.94
CA LEU A 105 3.37 2.19 15.32
C LEU A 105 2.06 2.84 15.75
N GLU A 106 2.10 3.90 16.56
CA GLU A 106 0.89 4.61 16.97
C GLU A 106 0.11 5.17 15.76
N SER A 107 0.80 5.79 14.80
CA SER A 107 0.15 6.34 13.60
C SER A 107 -0.40 5.26 12.64
N HIS A 108 0.08 4.02 12.74
CA HIS A 108 -0.36 2.89 11.93
C HIS A 108 -1.22 1.87 12.71
N ALA A 109 -1.76 2.27 13.87
CA ALA A 109 -2.67 1.43 14.64
C ALA A 109 -3.95 1.17 13.83
N TYR A 110 -4.37 -0.09 13.76
CA TYR A 110 -5.53 -0.51 12.98
C TYR A 110 -6.69 -1.08 13.81
N ASP A 111 -6.44 -1.53 15.04
CA ASP A 111 -7.49 -2.07 15.94
C ASP A 111 -8.50 -1.00 16.40
N ASN A 112 -8.06 0.24 16.56
CA ASN A 112 -8.87 1.36 17.04
C ASN A 112 -9.25 2.35 15.92
N ARG A 113 -9.09 1.99 14.66
CA ARG A 113 -9.64 2.79 13.57
C ARG A 113 -11.15 2.79 13.76
N GLN A 114 -11.69 3.95 14.12
CA GLN A 114 -13.14 4.14 14.16
C GLN A 114 -13.69 3.62 12.83
N LYS A 115 -14.78 2.84 12.90
CA LYS A 115 -15.50 2.27 11.75
C LYS A 115 -15.97 3.31 10.71
N ASN A 116 -15.62 4.58 10.90
CA ASN A 116 -16.07 5.74 10.14
C ASN A 116 -15.20 6.11 8.93
N SER A 117 -14.07 5.47 8.66
CA SER A 117 -13.47 5.57 7.33
C SER A 117 -14.22 4.65 6.37
N LYS A 118 -15.45 5.00 6.03
CA LYS A 118 -16.13 4.39 4.89
C LYS A 118 -15.31 4.76 3.66
N VAL A 119 -14.41 3.88 3.27
CA VAL A 119 -13.85 3.90 1.92
C VAL A 119 -15.07 3.79 1.01
N TRP A 120 -15.26 4.80 0.14
CA TRP A 120 -16.33 4.73 -0.83
C TRP A 120 -16.08 3.51 -1.73
N ILE A 121 -16.98 2.56 -1.67
CA ILE A 121 -16.98 1.41 -2.57
C ILE A 121 -18.18 1.60 -3.49
N ASN A 122 -17.94 1.54 -4.79
CA ASN A 122 -19.00 1.58 -5.78
C ASN A 122 -20.02 0.46 -5.50
N PRO A 123 -21.32 0.78 -5.25
CA PRO A 123 -22.34 -0.23 -4.97
C PRO A 123 -22.57 -1.20 -6.15
N ASP A 124 -22.24 -0.78 -7.38
CA ASP A 124 -22.38 -1.61 -8.59
C ASP A 124 -21.15 -2.48 -8.85
N LEU A 125 -20.13 -2.43 -7.97
CA LEU A 125 -18.90 -3.21 -8.12
C LEU A 125 -19.22 -4.70 -8.11
N LYS A 126 -18.74 -5.41 -9.14
CA LYS A 126 -18.85 -6.86 -9.28
C LYS A 126 -17.47 -7.49 -9.11
N ILE A 127 -17.37 -8.30 -8.06
CA ILE A 127 -16.17 -9.13 -7.86
C ILE A 127 -16.17 -10.24 -8.90
N TRP A 128 -15.04 -10.45 -9.52
CA TRP A 128 -14.89 -11.43 -10.59
C TRP A 128 -13.60 -12.26 -10.44
N SER A 129 -13.62 -13.42 -11.06
CA SER A 129 -12.49 -14.33 -11.22
C SER A 129 -12.59 -14.98 -12.62
N ASN A 130 -11.60 -15.76 -13.01
CA ASN A 130 -11.64 -16.53 -14.24
C ASN A 130 -12.83 -17.51 -14.32
N THR A 131 -13.38 -17.92 -13.17
CA THR A 131 -14.54 -18.83 -13.10
C THR A 131 -15.88 -18.09 -13.16
N THR A 132 -15.94 -16.83 -12.75
CA THR A 132 -17.20 -16.05 -12.66
C THR A 132 -17.39 -15.09 -13.83
N ILE A 133 -16.32 -14.59 -14.45
CA ILE A 133 -16.42 -13.75 -15.64
C ILE A 133 -16.44 -14.60 -16.92
N LYS A 134 -17.63 -14.79 -17.47
CA LYS A 134 -17.83 -15.59 -18.69
C LYS A 134 -17.34 -14.88 -19.96
N SER A 135 -17.32 -13.57 -19.96
CA SER A 135 -16.84 -12.76 -21.07
C SER A 135 -16.25 -11.44 -20.59
N ILE A 136 -15.11 -11.06 -21.16
CA ILE A 136 -14.49 -9.77 -20.93
C ILE A 136 -15.31 -8.71 -21.65
N PRO A 137 -15.64 -7.56 -21.03
CA PRO A 137 -16.30 -6.45 -21.74
C PRO A 137 -15.40 -5.89 -22.84
N ILE A 138 -15.83 -6.02 -24.09
CA ILE A 138 -15.03 -5.64 -25.26
C ILE A 138 -15.82 -4.62 -26.12
N ILE A 139 -15.10 -3.62 -26.66
CA ILE A 139 -15.61 -2.74 -27.72
C ILE A 139 -14.53 -2.55 -28.78
N ASN A 140 -14.93 -2.36 -30.05
CA ASN A 140 -14.03 -1.95 -31.11
C ASN A 140 -13.88 -0.41 -31.11
N TYR A 141 -12.67 0.10 -31.35
CA TYR A 141 -12.37 1.54 -31.32
C TYR A 141 -13.24 2.34 -32.29
N LYS A 142 -13.42 1.87 -33.53
CA LYS A 142 -14.30 2.54 -34.52
C LYS A 142 -15.73 2.64 -34.01
N THR A 143 -16.26 1.57 -33.44
CA THR A 143 -17.59 1.53 -32.82
C THR A 143 -17.68 2.47 -31.62
N ALA A 144 -16.67 2.48 -30.75
CA ALA A 144 -16.62 3.39 -29.59
C ALA A 144 -16.68 4.86 -30.04
N LYS A 145 -16.01 5.20 -31.13
CA LYS A 145 -15.99 6.56 -31.70
C LYS A 145 -17.33 6.97 -32.33
N SER A 146 -18.01 6.06 -33.02
CA SER A 146 -19.24 6.36 -33.78
C SER A 146 -20.52 6.12 -33.00
N ASN A 147 -20.53 5.27 -31.97
CA ASN A 147 -21.74 4.88 -31.25
C ASN A 147 -21.65 5.16 -29.75
N LYS A 148 -22.20 6.31 -29.34
CA LYS A 148 -22.21 6.77 -27.94
C LYS A 148 -22.95 5.80 -26.99
N LYS A 149 -23.99 5.11 -27.45
CA LYS A 149 -24.74 4.13 -26.61
C LYS A 149 -23.87 2.92 -26.27
N LEU A 150 -23.13 2.40 -27.25
CA LEU A 150 -22.22 1.26 -27.03
C LEU A 150 -20.99 1.69 -26.20
N LEU A 151 -20.45 2.90 -26.44
CA LEU A 151 -19.41 3.47 -25.59
C LEU A 151 -19.88 3.58 -24.13
N LEU A 152 -21.08 4.10 -23.88
CA LEU A 152 -21.64 4.19 -22.53
C LEU A 152 -21.79 2.80 -21.88
N LYS A 153 -22.27 1.80 -22.63
CA LYS A 153 -22.35 0.41 -22.14
C LYS A 153 -21.00 -0.13 -21.74
N TRP A 154 -19.98 0.12 -22.53
CA TRP A 154 -18.60 -0.27 -22.25
C TRP A 154 -18.03 0.45 -21.01
N LEU A 155 -18.24 1.77 -20.87
CA LEU A 155 -17.85 2.54 -19.70
C LEU A 155 -18.54 2.06 -18.42
N LYS A 156 -19.83 1.68 -18.50
CA LYS A 156 -20.54 1.07 -17.38
C LYS A 156 -19.90 -0.26 -16.97
N SER A 157 -19.46 -1.07 -17.94
CA SER A 157 -18.75 -2.31 -17.65
C SER A 157 -17.41 -2.04 -16.96
N LEU A 158 -16.65 -1.04 -17.41
CA LEU A 158 -15.42 -0.59 -16.75
C LEU A 158 -15.69 -0.15 -15.31
N HIS A 159 -16.77 0.60 -15.08
CA HIS A 159 -17.19 1.05 -13.75
C HIS A 159 -17.56 -0.12 -12.81
N CYS A 160 -18.22 -1.17 -13.36
CA CYS A 160 -18.64 -2.33 -12.56
C CYS A 160 -17.52 -3.35 -12.30
N TYR A 161 -16.68 -3.62 -13.30
CA TYR A 161 -15.67 -4.68 -13.24
C TYR A 161 -14.26 -4.18 -12.97
N GLY A 162 -14.01 -2.86 -13.02
CA GLY A 162 -12.69 -2.24 -12.86
C GLY A 162 -11.79 -2.36 -14.10
N PHE A 163 -12.22 -3.06 -15.14
CA PHE A 163 -11.52 -3.17 -16.41
C PHE A 163 -12.46 -3.39 -17.59
N ALA A 164 -12.00 -3.06 -18.79
CA ALA A 164 -12.65 -3.39 -20.04
C ALA A 164 -11.64 -3.33 -21.19
N LYS A 165 -11.86 -4.08 -22.25
CA LYS A 165 -10.95 -4.19 -23.40
C LYS A 165 -11.46 -3.37 -24.59
N MET A 166 -10.55 -2.64 -25.23
CA MET A 166 -10.81 -2.00 -26.54
C MET A 166 -9.94 -2.65 -27.61
N THR A 167 -10.54 -3.03 -28.72
CA THR A 167 -9.86 -3.64 -29.87
C THR A 167 -9.83 -2.71 -31.07
N GLY A 168 -9.04 -3.05 -32.10
CA GLY A 168 -8.94 -2.25 -33.32
C GLY A 168 -8.25 -0.90 -33.15
N CYS A 169 -7.47 -0.76 -32.08
CA CYS A 169 -6.64 0.44 -31.84
C CYS A 169 -5.36 0.36 -32.68
N GLU A 170 -4.88 1.51 -33.16
CA GLU A 170 -3.58 1.60 -33.81
C GLU A 170 -2.46 1.26 -32.82
N LYS A 171 -1.45 0.53 -33.27
CA LYS A 171 -0.23 0.23 -32.47
C LYS A 171 0.82 1.32 -32.69
N LYS A 172 0.49 2.57 -32.30
CA LYS A 172 1.38 3.74 -32.43
C LYS A 172 1.46 4.48 -31.12
N SER A 173 2.63 5.10 -30.89
CA SER A 173 2.83 6.04 -29.76
C SER A 173 1.72 7.10 -29.72
N GLY A 174 1.24 7.45 -28.52
CA GLY A 174 0.17 8.42 -28.31
C GLY A 174 -1.26 7.92 -28.61
N THR A 175 -1.46 6.69 -29.08
CA THR A 175 -2.82 6.15 -29.31
C THR A 175 -3.66 6.11 -28.04
N VAL A 176 -3.06 5.85 -26.87
CA VAL A 176 -3.75 5.89 -25.58
C VAL A 176 -4.41 7.25 -25.32
N ILE A 177 -3.75 8.35 -25.72
CA ILE A 177 -4.30 9.72 -25.60
C ILE A 177 -5.53 9.91 -26.50
N LYS A 178 -5.49 9.39 -27.73
CA LYS A 178 -6.64 9.45 -28.65
C LYS A 178 -7.84 8.71 -28.06
N ILE A 179 -7.60 7.57 -27.40
CA ILE A 179 -8.65 6.77 -26.76
C ILE A 179 -9.20 7.51 -25.54
N ALA A 180 -8.34 7.99 -24.65
CA ALA A 180 -8.76 8.72 -23.46
C ALA A 180 -9.63 9.94 -23.77
N LYS A 181 -9.33 10.65 -24.86
CA LYS A 181 -10.13 11.80 -25.33
C LYS A 181 -11.55 11.45 -25.79
N LEU A 182 -11.90 10.17 -25.99
CA LEU A 182 -13.28 9.76 -26.30
C LEU A 182 -14.24 10.00 -25.11
N PHE A 183 -13.73 10.02 -23.89
CA PHE A 183 -14.54 10.12 -22.66
C PHE A 183 -14.07 11.20 -21.68
N GLY A 184 -13.00 11.94 -22.00
CA GLY A 184 -12.55 13.04 -21.15
C GLY A 184 -11.24 13.66 -21.60
N TYR A 185 -10.77 14.64 -20.83
CA TYR A 185 -9.45 15.22 -21.02
C TYR A 185 -8.39 14.37 -20.28
N VAL A 186 -7.17 14.40 -20.77
CA VAL A 186 -6.04 13.71 -20.15
C VAL A 186 -5.45 14.60 -19.06
N ARG A 187 -5.52 14.13 -17.80
CA ARG A 187 -4.92 14.84 -16.68
C ARG A 187 -3.39 14.79 -16.79
N GLU A 188 -2.77 15.95 -16.64
CA GLU A 188 -1.32 16.05 -16.55
C GLU A 188 -0.85 15.77 -15.13
N THR A 189 0.20 14.97 -15.00
CA THR A 189 0.86 14.61 -13.73
C THR A 189 2.31 15.09 -13.79
N ASN A 190 3.07 14.85 -12.70
CA ASN A 190 4.52 15.09 -12.69
C ASN A 190 5.29 14.22 -13.70
N TYR A 191 4.67 13.18 -14.27
CA TYR A 191 5.20 12.36 -15.37
C TYR A 191 4.72 12.85 -16.75
N GLY A 192 4.02 13.98 -16.82
CA GLY A 192 3.37 14.48 -18.03
C GLY A 192 1.98 13.91 -18.26
N LYS A 193 1.46 14.06 -19.47
CA LYS A 193 0.15 13.55 -19.88
C LYS A 193 0.16 12.06 -20.22
N TRP A 194 1.30 11.56 -20.64
CA TRP A 194 1.56 10.16 -20.96
C TRP A 194 3.07 9.91 -21.02
N PHE A 195 3.47 8.67 -20.84
CA PHE A 195 4.85 8.23 -20.94
C PHE A 195 4.91 6.81 -21.52
N GLU A 196 6.06 6.43 -22.01
CA GLU A 196 6.30 5.08 -22.53
C GLU A 196 7.03 4.26 -21.48
N VAL A 197 6.55 3.04 -21.24
CA VAL A 197 7.24 2.06 -20.38
C VAL A 197 8.13 1.23 -21.27
N ARG A 198 9.45 1.31 -21.06
CA ARG A 198 10.48 0.55 -21.77
C ARG A 198 11.65 0.30 -20.87
N SER A 199 12.44 -0.74 -21.18
CA SER A 199 13.67 -1.01 -20.45
C SER A 199 14.71 0.09 -20.70
N GLU A 200 15.32 0.56 -19.62
CA GLU A 200 16.33 1.62 -19.62
C GLU A 200 17.61 1.14 -18.92
N VAL A 201 18.73 1.62 -19.40
CA VAL A 201 20.02 1.44 -18.71
C VAL A 201 20.01 2.34 -17.48
N ASN A 202 20.35 1.81 -16.30
CA ASN A 202 20.31 2.53 -15.02
C ASN A 202 18.89 3.06 -14.62
N ALA A 203 17.89 2.23 -14.86
CA ALA A 203 16.51 2.56 -14.53
C ALA A 203 16.32 2.97 -13.06
N ILE A 204 15.69 4.12 -12.83
CA ILE A 204 15.36 4.64 -11.50
C ILE A 204 14.11 3.98 -10.89
N ASN A 205 13.36 3.21 -11.70
CA ASN A 205 12.15 2.51 -11.29
C ASN A 205 12.18 1.09 -11.88
N LEU A 206 11.71 0.12 -11.10
CA LEU A 206 11.64 -1.29 -11.51
C LEU A 206 10.81 -1.49 -12.80
N ALA A 207 9.78 -0.66 -13.02
CA ALA A 207 8.95 -0.69 -14.23
C ALA A 207 9.74 -0.39 -15.53
N TYR A 208 10.90 0.25 -15.43
CA TYR A 208 11.79 0.53 -16.57
C TYR A 208 12.94 -0.48 -16.69
N THR A 209 12.79 -1.64 -16.09
CA THR A 209 13.73 -2.76 -16.21
C THR A 209 13.10 -3.93 -16.95
N ASN A 210 13.88 -4.94 -17.26
CA ASN A 210 13.40 -6.22 -17.77
C ASN A 210 13.05 -7.23 -16.67
N LEU A 211 13.07 -6.81 -15.40
CA LEU A 211 12.69 -7.63 -14.26
C LEU A 211 11.18 -7.73 -14.11
N GLY A 212 10.70 -8.83 -13.52
CA GLY A 212 9.29 -9.02 -13.25
C GLY A 212 8.77 -8.00 -12.22
N LEU A 213 7.68 -7.33 -12.56
CA LEU A 213 6.95 -6.44 -11.67
C LEU A 213 5.78 -7.21 -11.05
N GLN A 214 5.76 -7.30 -9.73
CA GLN A 214 4.67 -7.96 -9.00
C GLN A 214 3.35 -7.22 -9.17
N ALA A 215 2.21 -7.94 -9.04
CA ALA A 215 0.90 -7.31 -9.05
C ALA A 215 0.82 -6.20 -7.98
N HIS A 216 0.38 -5.01 -8.37
CA HIS A 216 0.36 -3.81 -7.55
C HIS A 216 -0.82 -2.91 -7.93
N THR A 217 -1.00 -1.86 -7.19
CA THR A 217 -1.90 -0.74 -7.49
C THR A 217 -1.04 0.50 -7.71
N ASP A 218 -1.40 1.29 -8.72
CA ASP A 218 -0.81 2.60 -8.96
C ASP A 218 -1.42 3.68 -8.07
#